data_8de7b079f9eee94e86a615e6f26a0ffd
#
_entry.id   8de7b079f9eee94e86a615e6f26a0ffd
#
_cell.length_a   1.000
_cell.length_b   1.000
_cell.length_c   1.000
_cell.angle_alpha   90.00
_cell.angle_beta   90.00
_cell.angle_gamma   90.00
#
_symmetry.space_group_name_H-M   'P 1'
#
loop_
_entity.id
_entity.type
_entity.pdbx_description
1 polymer ?
#
loop_
_entity_poly.entity_id
_entity_poly.type
_entity_poly.pdbx_seq_one_letter_code
_entity_poly.pdbx_strand_id
1 'polypeptide(L)'
;MTKRLPLVIVLTLVFATFAHAQTTATASPSPSPAPKPAMSRAQSQRAIIATERKLWEAWKNKDMKPFKANLSADAVMIGDSGVADKKTSLSALESMACEVKSYELSDIKVTFLNSSAALITYKGTQDATCGGTQVPAAVWASSAYVMRGGKWLAASHQETPVK
;
A
#
# COMPACT_ATOMS: atom_id res chain seq x y z
N MET A 1 -50.58 -79.14 -4.26
CA MET A 1 -50.03 -78.68 -2.91
C MET A 1 -48.81 -79.50 -2.61
N THR A 2 -47.66 -79.14 -3.01
CA THR A 2 -46.41 -79.82 -2.66
C THR A 2 -45.30 -78.79 -2.54
N LYS A 3 -44.94 -78.49 -1.29
CA LYS A 3 -43.81 -77.60 -0.90
C LYS A 3 -42.52 -78.33 -1.22
N ARG A 4 -41.66 -77.71 -2.08
CA ARG A 4 -40.28 -78.15 -2.25
C ARG A 4 -39.38 -77.12 -1.60
N LEU A 5 -38.58 -77.57 -0.64
CA LEU A 5 -37.55 -76.84 0.06
C LEU A 5 -36.26 -76.86 -0.76
N PRO A 6 -35.59 -75.75 -1.07
CA PRO A 6 -34.26 -75.82 -1.68
C PRO A 6 -33.17 -75.83 -0.63
N LEU A 7 -32.25 -76.71 -0.85
CA LEU A 7 -30.99 -76.91 -0.13
C LEU A 7 -30.10 -75.70 -0.19
N VAL A 8 -29.76 -75.13 0.94
CA VAL A 8 -28.81 -74.02 1.07
C VAL A 8 -27.39 -74.60 1.22
N ILE A 9 -26.60 -74.41 0.16
CA ILE A 9 -25.16 -74.72 0.23
C ILE A 9 -24.46 -73.46 0.82
N VAL A 10 -23.91 -73.59 1.99
CA VAL A 10 -23.06 -72.56 2.62
C VAL A 10 -21.62 -72.74 2.11
N LEU A 11 -21.21 -71.80 1.25
CA LEU A 11 -19.86 -71.70 0.76
C LEU A 11 -19.09 -70.72 1.67
N THR A 12 -18.23 -71.24 2.56
CA THR A 12 -17.36 -70.46 3.42
C THR A 12 -16.18 -69.92 2.63
N LEU A 13 -16.23 -68.63 2.23
CA LEU A 13 -15.08 -67.91 1.70
C LEU A 13 -14.15 -67.44 2.85
N VAL A 14 -12.95 -67.99 2.90
CA VAL A 14 -11.90 -67.52 3.77
C VAL A 14 -11.25 -66.30 3.11
N PHE A 15 -11.55 -65.10 3.63
CA PHE A 15 -10.85 -63.90 3.26
C PHE A 15 -9.53 -63.78 3.99
N ALA A 16 -8.44 -63.96 3.28
CA ALA A 16 -7.10 -63.60 3.74
C ALA A 16 -6.96 -62.06 3.72
N THR A 17 -6.99 -61.40 4.87
CA THR A 17 -6.75 -59.96 5.00
C THR A 17 -5.25 -59.69 4.90
N PHE A 18 -4.80 -59.23 3.73
CA PHE A 18 -3.47 -58.61 3.60
C PHE A 18 -3.52 -57.21 4.25
N ALA A 19 -2.95 -57.07 5.43
CA ALA A 19 -2.71 -55.78 6.04
C ALA A 19 -1.60 -55.06 5.25
N HIS A 20 -2.00 -54.11 4.38
CA HIS A 20 -1.08 -53.17 3.80
C HIS A 20 -0.72 -52.12 4.85
N ALA A 21 0.46 -52.17 5.36
CA ALA A 21 1.06 -51.11 6.16
C ALA A 21 1.27 -49.89 5.24
N GLN A 22 0.33 -48.92 5.28
CA GLN A 22 0.54 -47.63 4.65
C GLN A 22 1.53 -46.83 5.49
N THR A 23 2.78 -46.78 5.03
CA THR A 23 3.79 -45.84 5.53
C THR A 23 3.31 -44.44 5.09
N THR A 24 2.64 -43.74 5.99
CA THR A 24 2.35 -42.29 5.82
C THR A 24 3.69 -41.56 5.90
N ALA A 25 4.25 -41.23 4.75
CA ALA A 25 5.37 -40.29 4.67
C ALA A 25 4.88 -38.94 5.17
N THR A 26 5.26 -38.58 6.41
CA THR A 26 5.04 -37.27 6.99
C THR A 26 5.85 -36.28 6.14
N ALA A 27 5.16 -35.54 5.24
CA ALA A 27 5.79 -34.48 4.49
C ALA A 27 6.35 -33.44 5.48
N SER A 28 7.67 -33.31 5.51
CA SER A 28 8.34 -32.27 6.30
C SER A 28 7.84 -30.90 5.82
N PRO A 29 7.36 -30.01 6.71
CA PRO A 29 6.89 -28.70 6.28
C PRO A 29 8.03 -27.97 5.57
N SER A 30 7.76 -27.52 4.35
CA SER A 30 8.70 -26.69 3.58
C SER A 30 9.04 -25.44 4.40
N PRO A 31 10.32 -25.06 4.54
CA PRO A 31 10.69 -23.92 5.35
C PRO A 31 10.00 -22.67 4.83
N SER A 32 9.24 -22.00 5.70
CA SER A 32 8.61 -20.71 5.40
C SER A 32 9.71 -19.70 5.00
N PRO A 33 9.52 -18.88 3.94
CA PRO A 33 10.51 -17.89 3.54
C PRO A 33 10.86 -16.99 4.73
N ALA A 34 12.14 -16.79 4.98
CA ALA A 34 12.62 -15.92 6.04
C ALA A 34 12.03 -14.50 5.88
N PRO A 35 11.56 -13.84 6.96
CA PRO A 35 11.03 -12.49 6.88
C PRO A 35 12.06 -11.55 6.25
N LYS A 36 11.63 -10.74 5.28
CA LYS A 36 12.48 -9.72 4.66
C LYS A 36 12.99 -8.77 5.75
N PRO A 37 14.30 -8.46 5.82
CA PRO A 37 14.83 -7.57 6.83
C PRO A 37 14.06 -6.24 6.86
N ALA A 38 13.68 -5.79 8.05
CA ALA A 38 13.02 -4.50 8.23
C ALA A 38 13.97 -3.37 7.80
N MET A 39 13.42 -2.34 7.14
CA MET A 39 14.21 -1.16 6.76
C MET A 39 14.75 -0.46 8.02
N SER A 40 16.01 -0.03 7.98
CA SER A 40 16.55 0.82 9.05
C SER A 40 15.85 2.19 9.07
N ARG A 41 15.93 2.89 10.21
CA ARG A 41 15.35 4.24 10.35
C ARG A 41 15.91 5.20 9.28
N ALA A 42 17.21 5.16 9.01
CA ALA A 42 17.84 5.99 7.98
C ALA A 42 17.37 5.63 6.56
N GLN A 43 17.16 4.36 6.25
CA GLN A 43 16.58 3.93 4.97
C GLN A 43 15.12 4.40 4.83
N SER A 44 14.32 4.27 5.90
CA SER A 44 12.94 4.74 5.94
C SER A 44 12.85 6.25 5.72
N GLN A 45 13.69 7.04 6.37
CA GLN A 45 13.76 8.50 6.20
C GLN A 45 14.06 8.87 4.73
N ARG A 46 15.08 8.25 4.14
CA ARG A 46 15.41 8.49 2.72
C ARG A 46 14.26 8.10 1.78
N ALA A 47 13.61 6.98 2.05
CA ALA A 47 12.47 6.51 1.24
C ALA A 47 11.29 7.48 1.29
N ILE A 48 10.94 8.00 2.47
CA ILE A 48 9.88 8.98 2.65
C ILE A 48 10.20 10.28 1.89
N ILE A 49 11.40 10.84 2.08
CA ILE A 49 11.82 12.08 1.39
C ILE A 49 11.82 11.88 -0.13
N ALA A 50 12.34 10.75 -0.61
CA ALA A 50 12.35 10.45 -2.04
C ALA A 50 10.93 10.31 -2.63
N THR A 51 10.00 9.72 -1.85
CA THR A 51 8.60 9.60 -2.27
C THR A 51 7.94 10.97 -2.33
N GLU A 52 8.14 11.84 -1.33
CA GLU A 52 7.58 13.19 -1.31
C GLU A 52 8.06 14.00 -2.53
N ARG A 53 9.38 14.04 -2.78
CA ARG A 53 9.95 14.69 -3.96
C ARG A 53 9.39 14.14 -5.28
N LYS A 54 9.17 12.83 -5.35
CA LYS A 54 8.58 12.17 -6.51
C LYS A 54 7.13 12.60 -6.73
N LEU A 55 6.35 12.84 -5.69
CA LEU A 55 4.97 13.32 -5.81
C LEU A 55 4.93 14.77 -6.30
N TRP A 56 5.81 15.64 -5.83
CA TRP A 56 5.96 17.00 -6.34
C TRP A 56 6.38 17.03 -7.80
N GLU A 57 7.36 16.20 -8.21
CA GLU A 57 7.77 16.07 -9.61
C GLU A 57 6.62 15.53 -10.48
N ALA A 58 5.84 14.59 -9.95
CA ALA A 58 4.67 14.06 -10.62
C ALA A 58 3.57 15.13 -10.84
N TRP A 59 3.36 16.00 -9.86
CA TRP A 59 2.46 17.16 -10.00
C TRP A 59 2.94 18.11 -11.09
N LYS A 60 4.21 18.47 -11.07
CA LYS A 60 4.82 19.33 -12.10
C LYS A 60 4.67 18.76 -13.51
N ASN A 61 4.86 17.46 -13.67
CA ASN A 61 4.81 16.78 -14.97
C ASN A 61 3.42 16.25 -15.34
N LYS A 62 2.40 16.50 -14.51
CA LYS A 62 1.02 15.96 -14.69
C LYS A 62 0.99 14.42 -14.81
N ASP A 63 1.93 13.73 -14.14
CA ASP A 63 2.02 12.26 -14.15
C ASP A 63 1.27 11.66 -12.95
N MET A 64 0.12 11.06 -13.21
CA MET A 64 -0.71 10.45 -12.16
C MET A 64 -0.19 9.07 -11.66
N LYS A 65 0.77 8.44 -12.35
CA LYS A 65 1.27 7.11 -11.97
C LYS A 65 1.95 7.11 -10.60
N PRO A 66 2.85 8.08 -10.26
CA PRO A 66 3.43 8.14 -8.92
C PRO A 66 2.39 8.33 -7.81
N PHE A 67 1.36 9.14 -8.02
CA PHE A 67 0.28 9.32 -7.04
C PHE A 67 -0.48 8.00 -6.81
N LYS A 68 -0.93 7.33 -7.89
CA LYS A 68 -1.61 6.03 -7.81
C LYS A 68 -0.79 4.98 -7.06
N ALA A 69 0.55 4.98 -7.26
CA ALA A 69 1.47 3.97 -6.70
C ALA A 69 1.98 4.29 -5.29
N ASN A 70 1.97 5.55 -4.84
CA ASN A 70 2.61 5.94 -3.58
C ASN A 70 1.64 6.52 -2.53
N LEU A 71 0.35 6.70 -2.85
CA LEU A 71 -0.69 6.97 -1.87
C LEU A 71 -1.22 5.66 -1.28
N SER A 72 -1.44 5.61 0.03
CA SER A 72 -2.11 4.47 0.68
C SER A 72 -3.56 4.32 0.17
N ALA A 73 -4.17 3.17 0.36
CA ALA A 73 -5.55 2.94 -0.09
C ALA A 73 -6.56 3.86 0.61
N ASP A 74 -6.27 4.19 1.86
CA ASP A 74 -7.04 5.03 2.77
C ASP A 74 -6.49 6.48 2.85
N ALA A 75 -5.69 6.91 1.87
CA ALA A 75 -5.12 8.25 1.86
C ALA A 75 -6.20 9.34 1.78
N VAL A 76 -5.96 10.44 2.49
CA VAL A 76 -6.77 11.64 2.47
C VAL A 76 -5.93 12.88 2.14
N MET A 77 -6.52 13.82 1.41
CA MET A 77 -5.96 15.15 1.18
C MET A 77 -6.79 16.17 1.93
N ILE A 78 -6.13 17.10 2.58
CA ILE A 78 -6.77 18.14 3.38
C ILE A 78 -6.47 19.49 2.71
N GLY A 79 -7.51 20.19 2.30
CA GLY A 79 -7.43 21.50 1.67
C GLY A 79 -8.45 22.45 2.26
N ASP A 80 -8.56 23.65 1.70
CA ASP A 80 -9.49 24.69 2.07
C ASP A 80 -10.98 24.30 1.86
N SER A 81 -11.23 23.40 0.91
CA SER A 81 -12.56 22.82 0.65
C SER A 81 -12.91 21.62 1.54
N GLY A 82 -12.01 21.19 2.44
CA GLY A 82 -12.21 20.09 3.38
C GLY A 82 -11.31 18.89 3.15
N VAL A 83 -11.85 17.71 3.43
CA VAL A 83 -11.11 16.42 3.35
C VAL A 83 -11.62 15.63 2.16
N ALA A 84 -10.72 15.23 1.27
CA ALA A 84 -11.01 14.38 0.13
C ALA A 84 -10.30 13.01 0.28
N ASP A 85 -11.00 11.93 -0.06
CA ASP A 85 -10.39 10.59 -0.13
C ASP A 85 -9.45 10.45 -1.34
N LYS A 86 -8.72 9.34 -1.40
CA LYS A 86 -7.77 9.06 -2.48
C LYS A 86 -8.40 9.16 -3.87
N LYS A 87 -9.61 8.60 -4.06
CA LYS A 87 -10.28 8.58 -5.37
C LYS A 87 -10.63 9.98 -5.82
N THR A 88 -11.25 10.76 -4.95
CA THR A 88 -11.64 12.15 -5.18
C THR A 88 -10.41 13.01 -5.45
N SER A 89 -9.36 12.86 -4.65
CA SER A 89 -8.09 13.60 -4.80
C SER A 89 -7.38 13.28 -6.13
N LEU A 90 -7.32 12.01 -6.53
CA LEU A 90 -6.74 11.62 -7.82
C LEU A 90 -7.53 12.19 -9.00
N SER A 91 -8.87 12.17 -8.92
CA SER A 91 -9.73 12.75 -9.97
C SER A 91 -9.56 14.27 -10.05
N ALA A 92 -9.47 14.96 -8.91
CA ALA A 92 -9.21 16.39 -8.87
C ALA A 92 -7.86 16.75 -9.48
N LEU A 93 -6.77 16.06 -9.08
CA LEU A 93 -5.43 16.27 -9.64
C LEU A 93 -5.37 16.01 -11.15
N GLU A 94 -6.06 14.98 -11.64
CA GLU A 94 -6.09 14.63 -13.07
C GLU A 94 -6.83 15.67 -13.91
N SER A 95 -7.89 16.27 -13.35
CA SER A 95 -8.70 17.31 -14.02
C SER A 95 -8.15 18.72 -13.86
N MET A 96 -7.21 18.93 -12.92
CA MET A 96 -6.69 20.25 -12.58
C MET A 96 -5.79 20.80 -13.70
N ALA A 97 -6.18 21.93 -14.27
CA ALA A 97 -5.42 22.62 -15.30
C ALA A 97 -4.29 23.46 -14.66
N CYS A 98 -3.30 22.78 -14.05
CA CYS A 98 -2.14 23.44 -13.46
C CYS A 98 -0.98 23.51 -14.46
N GLU A 99 -0.28 24.64 -14.43
CA GLU A 99 1.02 24.83 -15.07
C GLU A 99 2.05 25.13 -13.99
N VAL A 100 3.02 24.25 -13.80
CA VAL A 100 4.05 24.33 -12.75
C VAL A 100 5.39 24.59 -13.42
N LYS A 101 5.90 25.81 -13.30
CA LYS A 101 7.22 26.19 -13.86
C LYS A 101 8.35 25.64 -13.00
N SER A 102 8.25 25.85 -11.69
CA SER A 102 9.28 25.40 -10.75
C SER A 102 8.68 25.10 -9.37
N TYR A 103 9.41 24.28 -8.62
CA TYR A 103 9.20 24.09 -7.18
C TYR A 103 10.50 23.76 -6.46
N GLU A 104 10.56 24.02 -5.16
CA GLU A 104 11.67 23.64 -4.30
C GLU A 104 11.11 23.19 -2.93
N LEU A 105 11.74 22.17 -2.33
CA LEU A 105 11.43 21.69 -0.98
C LEU A 105 12.64 21.93 -0.07
N SER A 106 12.43 22.74 0.97
CA SER A 106 13.42 23.09 2.00
C SER A 106 12.92 22.73 3.40
N ASP A 107 13.78 22.83 4.38
CA ASP A 107 13.47 22.59 5.81
C ASP A 107 12.82 21.23 6.07
N ILE A 108 13.23 20.21 5.29
CA ILE A 108 12.63 18.88 5.34
C ILE A 108 12.98 18.17 6.63
N LYS A 109 11.95 17.77 7.39
CA LYS A 109 12.08 17.01 8.62
C LYS A 109 11.16 15.79 8.60
N VAL A 110 11.72 14.60 8.92
CA VAL A 110 10.94 13.37 9.11
C VAL A 110 10.93 13.02 10.60
N THR A 111 9.73 12.92 11.17
CA THR A 111 9.49 12.52 12.55
C THR A 111 8.80 11.16 12.55
N PHE A 112 9.46 10.12 13.07
CA PHE A 112 8.85 8.80 13.21
C PHE A 112 7.97 8.77 14.47
N LEU A 113 6.70 8.43 14.29
CA LEU A 113 5.73 8.25 15.38
C LEU A 113 5.89 6.85 16.00
N ASN A 114 6.19 5.86 15.14
CA ASN A 114 6.56 4.48 15.51
C ASN A 114 7.30 3.80 14.35
N SER A 115 7.45 2.47 14.38
CA SER A 115 8.12 1.70 13.33
C SER A 115 7.39 1.67 11.98
N SER A 116 6.11 2.04 11.95
CA SER A 116 5.23 1.95 10.77
C SER A 116 4.49 3.24 10.44
N ALA A 117 4.74 4.33 11.17
CA ALA A 117 4.12 5.63 10.93
C ALA A 117 5.15 6.76 11.12
N ALA A 118 5.10 7.73 10.22
CA ALA A 118 5.97 8.91 10.23
C ALA A 118 5.21 10.14 9.71
N LEU A 119 5.68 11.32 10.14
CA LEU A 119 5.28 12.61 9.62
C LEU A 119 6.48 13.23 8.92
N ILE A 120 6.31 13.74 7.70
CA ILE A 120 7.26 14.64 7.06
C ILE A 120 6.68 16.05 7.06
N THR A 121 7.52 17.02 7.39
CA THR A 121 7.18 18.45 7.29
C THR A 121 8.25 19.16 6.49
N TYR A 122 7.86 20.19 5.74
CA TYR A 122 8.78 20.96 4.91
C TYR A 122 8.15 22.29 4.48
N LYS A 123 8.99 23.19 3.97
CA LYS A 123 8.55 24.36 3.23
C LYS A 123 8.63 24.06 1.74
N GLY A 124 7.52 24.21 1.02
CA GLY A 124 7.44 24.19 -0.43
C GLY A 124 7.44 25.61 -0.96
N THR A 125 8.27 25.93 -1.97
CA THR A 125 8.12 27.13 -2.79
C THR A 125 7.82 26.72 -4.21
N GLN A 126 6.98 27.50 -4.90
CA GLN A 126 6.50 27.14 -6.22
C GLN A 126 6.13 28.35 -7.07
N ASP A 127 6.36 28.24 -8.37
CA ASP A 127 5.80 29.13 -9.40
C ASP A 127 4.83 28.29 -10.24
N ALA A 128 3.54 28.41 -9.97
CA ALA A 128 2.51 27.64 -10.63
C ALA A 128 1.19 28.39 -10.71
N THR A 129 0.39 28.10 -11.74
CA THR A 129 -0.99 28.55 -11.90
C THR A 129 -1.90 27.34 -12.06
N CYS A 130 -3.07 27.37 -11.45
CA CYS A 130 -4.10 26.35 -11.60
C CYS A 130 -5.43 26.99 -12.00
N GLY A 131 -6.01 26.56 -13.12
CA GLY A 131 -7.22 27.20 -13.67
C GLY A 131 -7.09 28.70 -13.94
N GLY A 132 -5.87 29.15 -14.31
CA GLY A 132 -5.56 30.55 -14.55
C GLY A 132 -5.30 31.39 -13.28
N THR A 133 -5.40 30.81 -12.09
CA THR A 133 -5.14 31.49 -10.82
C THR A 133 -3.78 31.10 -10.28
N GLN A 134 -2.97 32.10 -9.87
CA GLN A 134 -1.67 31.86 -9.23
C GLN A 134 -1.88 31.14 -7.90
N VAL A 135 -1.18 30.02 -7.71
CA VAL A 135 -1.18 29.34 -6.42
C VAL A 135 -0.26 30.07 -5.41
N PRO A 136 -0.40 29.86 -4.09
CA PRO A 136 0.50 30.45 -3.10
C PRO A 136 1.95 30.12 -3.43
N ALA A 137 2.81 31.15 -3.50
CA ALA A 137 4.23 30.99 -3.88
C ALA A 137 5.03 30.21 -2.83
N ALA A 138 4.57 30.14 -1.58
CA ALA A 138 5.20 29.35 -0.54
C ALA A 138 4.12 28.75 0.40
N VAL A 139 4.34 27.51 0.81
CA VAL A 139 3.50 26.75 1.74
C VAL A 139 4.34 26.06 2.80
N TRP A 140 3.81 25.93 4.02
CA TRP A 140 4.21 24.89 4.94
C TRP A 140 3.38 23.64 4.65
N ALA A 141 4.05 22.53 4.44
CA ALA A 141 3.39 21.27 4.11
C ALA A 141 3.69 20.19 5.13
N SER A 142 2.74 19.29 5.30
CA SER A 142 2.91 18.06 6.07
C SER A 142 2.25 16.88 5.37
N SER A 143 2.93 15.73 5.41
CA SER A 143 2.37 14.44 4.94
C SER A 143 2.59 13.37 6.00
N ALA A 144 1.53 12.63 6.33
CA ALA A 144 1.67 11.40 7.12
C ALA A 144 2.00 10.23 6.19
N TYR A 145 2.94 9.41 6.64
CA TYR A 145 3.37 8.20 5.94
C TYR A 145 3.09 6.96 6.78
N VAL A 146 2.69 5.88 6.12
CA VAL A 146 2.46 4.57 6.73
C VAL A 146 3.23 3.49 6.01
N MET A 147 3.75 2.51 6.77
CA MET A 147 4.41 1.33 6.23
C MET A 147 3.36 0.27 5.89
N ARG A 148 3.26 -0.12 4.64
CA ARG A 148 2.38 -1.18 4.17
C ARG A 148 3.14 -2.09 3.21
N GLY A 149 3.16 -3.39 3.49
CA GLY A 149 3.85 -4.36 2.63
C GLY A 149 5.34 -4.07 2.39
N GLY A 150 6.03 -3.49 3.38
CA GLY A 150 7.45 -3.13 3.28
C GLY A 150 7.72 -1.85 2.48
N LYS A 151 6.70 -1.03 2.22
CA LYS A 151 6.80 0.24 1.48
C LYS A 151 6.18 1.38 2.28
N TRP A 152 6.84 2.54 2.30
CA TRP A 152 6.25 3.77 2.83
C TRP A 152 5.29 4.38 1.79
N LEU A 153 4.05 4.61 2.21
CA LEU A 153 2.98 5.22 1.41
C LEU A 153 2.47 6.48 2.11
N ALA A 154 2.21 7.54 1.36
CA ALA A 154 1.59 8.73 1.90
C ALA A 154 0.12 8.44 2.25
N ALA A 155 -0.25 8.72 3.48
CA ALA A 155 -1.60 8.49 4.02
C ALA A 155 -2.39 9.78 4.19
N SER A 156 -1.72 10.92 4.31
CA SER A 156 -2.36 12.23 4.20
C SER A 156 -1.38 13.27 3.69
N HIS A 157 -1.93 14.36 3.13
CA HIS A 157 -1.17 15.55 2.76
C HIS A 157 -2.00 16.79 3.04
N GLN A 158 -1.34 17.85 3.50
CA GLN A 158 -1.92 19.14 3.79
C GLN A 158 -0.89 20.25 3.53
N GLU A 159 -1.36 21.37 3.01
CA GLU A 159 -0.58 22.59 2.82
C GLU A 159 -1.24 23.78 3.50
N THR A 160 -0.42 24.70 3.99
CA THR A 160 -0.85 25.97 4.57
C THR A 160 -0.04 27.11 3.93
N PRO A 161 -0.66 28.09 3.27
CA PRO A 161 0.05 29.23 2.69
C PRO A 161 0.90 29.98 3.73
N VAL A 162 2.11 30.34 3.34
CA VAL A 162 2.97 31.24 4.14
C VAL A 162 2.44 32.66 3.94
N LYS A 163 2.16 33.33 5.06
CA LYS A 163 1.74 34.75 5.07
C LYS A 163 2.95 35.68 5.07
#